data_53cc7859ab62a1a086d821b83d748aa6
#
_entry.id   53cc7859ab62a1a086d821b83d748aa6
#
_cell.length_a   1.000
_cell.length_b   1.000
_cell.length_c   1.000
_cell.angle_alpha   90.00
_cell.angle_beta   90.00
_cell.angle_gamma   90.00
#
_symmetry.space_group_name_H-M   'P 1'
#
loop_
_entity.id
_entity.type
_entity.pdbx_description
1 polymer ?
#
loop_
_entity_poly.entity_id
_entity_poly.type
_entity_poly.pdbx_seq_one_letter_code
_entity_poly.pdbx_strand_id
1 'polypeptide(L)'
;MNTKTAIITIAGRPNVGKSTLTNYLVGEKIAIVSNKPQTTRNRICGIVTRDHLQFVFVDTPGYHKARTKLGDYMVNTVRESIADVDATILVVEPIASVGTQEEVLIEKLKAIRCPAILAINKIDTVEKDKLLEVIDVYSRTGAFDAIIPISAKTGDGVEELLAECEKYAVEGPFLFPDDVTTDQPERQVMAEIIREKLLWCLDKEIPHGTAVEITKFTERDNGIIDIDATIYCEKASHKGIIIGKQGAMLKKISSMARADCEKFMGTKVYLTTWVKVKENWRDSDFLVRNFGYSE
;
A
#
# COMPACT_ATOMS: atom_id res chain seq x y z
N MET A 1 31.34 0.87 11.81
CA MET A 1 30.18 1.41 12.54
C MET A 1 29.23 0.24 12.68
N ASN A 2 28.55 0.09 13.84
CA ASN A 2 27.53 -0.94 13.99
C ASN A 2 26.31 -0.50 13.18
N THR A 3 25.79 -1.40 12.34
CA THR A 3 24.54 -1.16 11.63
C THR A 3 23.35 -1.28 12.56
N LYS A 4 22.25 -0.60 12.22
CA LYS A 4 20.98 -0.64 12.96
C LYS A 4 19.83 -0.89 12.01
N THR A 5 18.78 -1.56 12.48
CA THR A 5 17.57 -1.81 11.69
C THR A 5 16.31 -1.55 12.52
N ALA A 6 15.28 -1.00 11.89
CA ALA A 6 13.96 -0.87 12.47
C ALA A 6 12.91 -1.42 11.51
N ILE A 7 12.06 -2.32 12.02
CA ILE A 7 10.87 -2.81 11.32
C ILE A 7 9.66 -2.02 11.82
N ILE A 8 9.01 -1.26 10.94
CA ILE A 8 7.96 -0.33 11.32
C ILE A 8 6.71 -0.57 10.47
N THR A 9 5.60 -0.88 11.11
CA THR A 9 4.31 -1.03 10.43
C THR A 9 3.66 0.33 10.17
N ILE A 10 3.13 0.53 8.97
CA ILE A 10 2.28 1.67 8.60
C ILE A 10 0.82 1.21 8.59
N ALA A 11 0.07 1.60 9.62
CA ALA A 11 -1.33 1.23 9.82
C ALA A 11 -2.26 2.44 9.70
N GLY A 12 -3.56 2.20 9.52
CA GLY A 12 -4.58 3.26 9.46
C GLY A 12 -5.76 2.88 8.57
N ARG A 13 -6.79 3.73 8.56
CA ARG A 13 -7.97 3.57 7.69
C ARG A 13 -7.60 3.52 6.20
N PRO A 14 -8.49 3.02 5.32
CA PRO A 14 -8.35 3.24 3.88
C PRO A 14 -8.24 4.74 3.55
N ASN A 15 -7.45 5.07 2.54
CA ASN A 15 -7.30 6.41 1.95
C ASN A 15 -6.67 7.50 2.84
N VAL A 16 -6.15 7.18 4.01
CA VAL A 16 -5.40 8.16 4.85
C VAL A 16 -4.02 8.51 4.28
N GLY A 17 -3.53 7.77 3.27
CA GLY A 17 -2.28 8.04 2.58
C GLY A 17 -1.10 7.15 2.96
N LYS A 18 -1.34 5.94 3.52
CA LYS A 18 -0.28 4.96 3.88
C LYS A 18 0.66 4.66 2.71
N SER A 19 0.13 4.17 1.60
CA SER A 19 0.93 3.82 0.42
C SER A 19 1.60 5.05 -0.24
N THR A 20 1.02 6.24 -0.10
CA THR A 20 1.65 7.49 -0.53
C THR A 20 2.87 7.79 0.34
N LEU A 21 2.74 7.61 1.66
CA LEU A 21 3.84 7.77 2.60
C LEU A 21 4.94 6.74 2.33
N THR A 22 4.58 5.46 2.15
CA THR A 22 5.54 4.39 1.81
C THR A 22 6.33 4.72 0.54
N ASN A 23 5.66 5.11 -0.55
CA ASN A 23 6.32 5.50 -1.79
C ASN A 23 7.23 6.72 -1.61
N TYR A 24 6.82 7.70 -0.79
CA TYR A 24 7.64 8.88 -0.50
C TYR A 24 8.91 8.51 0.28
N LEU A 25 8.76 7.69 1.33
CA LEU A 25 9.88 7.23 2.17
C LEU A 25 10.92 6.45 1.36
N VAL A 26 10.47 5.57 0.48
CA VAL A 26 11.31 4.74 -0.39
C VAL A 26 11.92 5.54 -1.55
N GLY A 27 11.26 6.62 -1.98
CA GLY A 27 11.65 7.41 -3.15
C GLY A 27 11.21 6.78 -4.48
N GLU A 28 10.47 5.68 -4.43
CA GLU A 28 10.04 4.89 -5.58
C GLU A 28 8.59 4.44 -5.47
N LYS A 29 7.93 4.20 -6.61
CA LYS A 29 6.54 3.71 -6.63
C LYS A 29 6.49 2.19 -6.48
N ILE A 30 6.56 1.70 -5.25
CA ILE A 30 6.43 0.27 -4.91
C ILE A 30 4.99 -0.12 -4.55
N ALA A 31 4.17 0.82 -4.11
CA ALA A 31 2.77 0.63 -3.74
C ALA A 31 1.84 1.47 -4.62
N ILE A 32 0.67 0.92 -4.95
CA ILE A 32 -0.32 1.63 -5.75
C ILE A 32 -1.14 2.61 -4.90
N VAL A 33 -1.56 3.69 -5.52
CA VAL A 33 -2.30 4.77 -4.87
C VAL A 33 -3.64 5.03 -5.57
N SER A 34 -4.73 5.06 -4.81
CA SER A 34 -6.06 5.37 -5.31
C SER A 34 -6.94 5.97 -4.21
N ASN A 35 -7.93 6.76 -4.59
CA ASN A 35 -8.97 7.26 -3.68
C ASN A 35 -10.02 6.21 -3.32
N LYS A 36 -9.93 4.99 -3.87
CA LYS A 36 -10.90 3.91 -3.62
C LYS A 36 -10.44 3.04 -2.45
N PRO A 37 -11.36 2.52 -1.62
CA PRO A 37 -11.01 1.60 -0.56
C PRO A 37 -10.43 0.30 -1.15
N GLN A 38 -9.71 -0.48 -0.32
CA GLN A 38 -9.05 -1.73 -0.72
C GLN A 38 -8.02 -1.54 -1.86
N THR A 39 -7.32 -0.40 -1.87
CA THR A 39 -6.25 -0.13 -2.83
C THR A 39 -5.08 -1.08 -2.55
N THR A 40 -4.51 -1.08 -1.36
CA THR A 40 -3.51 -2.07 -0.92
C THR A 40 -4.22 -3.31 -0.42
N ARG A 41 -3.86 -4.49 -0.91
CA ARG A 41 -4.45 -5.78 -0.52
C ARG A 41 -3.46 -6.68 0.18
N ASN A 42 -2.19 -6.64 -0.20
CA ASN A 42 -1.09 -7.40 0.39
C ASN A 42 -0.26 -6.50 1.32
N ARG A 43 0.49 -7.12 2.19
CA ARG A 43 1.61 -6.47 2.88
C ARG A 43 2.69 -6.15 1.85
N ILE A 44 3.24 -4.95 1.91
CA ILE A 44 4.35 -4.50 1.06
C ILE A 44 5.44 -3.98 1.96
N CYS A 45 6.66 -4.51 1.87
CA CYS A 45 7.81 -3.94 2.55
C CYS A 45 8.47 -2.89 1.64
N GLY A 46 8.60 -1.67 2.17
CA GLY A 46 9.43 -0.61 1.62
C GLY A 46 10.71 -0.51 2.41
N ILE A 47 11.86 -0.65 1.75
CA ILE A 47 13.17 -0.68 2.39
C ILE A 47 13.87 0.64 2.11
N VAL A 48 14.37 1.26 3.17
CA VAL A 48 15.11 2.54 3.11
C VAL A 48 16.41 2.37 3.84
N THR A 49 17.51 2.35 3.12
CA THR A 49 18.87 2.26 3.71
C THR A 49 19.55 3.62 3.63
N ARG A 50 19.99 4.14 4.78
CA ARG A 50 20.72 5.41 4.92
C ARG A 50 21.96 5.17 5.79
N ASP A 51 23.14 5.23 5.21
CA ASP A 51 24.43 5.01 5.89
C ASP A 51 24.47 3.69 6.69
N HIS A 52 24.36 3.76 8.01
CA HIS A 52 24.40 2.63 8.94
C HIS A 52 23.01 2.20 9.45
N LEU A 53 21.95 2.75 8.90
CA LEU A 53 20.58 2.56 9.35
C LEU A 53 19.71 2.03 8.20
N GLN A 54 18.96 0.95 8.46
CA GLN A 54 17.96 0.42 7.54
C GLN A 54 16.58 0.43 8.19
N PHE A 55 15.63 1.06 7.53
CA PHE A 55 14.20 0.96 7.86
C PHE A 55 13.51 -0.04 6.94
N VAL A 56 12.68 -0.90 7.52
CA VAL A 56 11.76 -1.78 6.80
C VAL A 56 10.33 -1.32 7.14
N PHE A 57 9.74 -0.53 6.25
CA PHE A 57 8.37 -0.06 6.39
C PHE A 57 7.39 -1.09 5.84
N VAL A 58 6.49 -1.56 6.67
CA VAL A 58 5.47 -2.54 6.30
C VAL A 58 4.16 -1.80 6.01
N ASP A 59 3.88 -1.50 4.72
CA ASP A 59 2.58 -0.96 4.28
C ASP A 59 1.51 -2.05 4.35
N THR A 60 0.42 -1.74 5.03
CA THR A 60 -0.66 -2.69 5.27
C THR A 60 -1.95 -2.29 4.54
N PRO A 61 -2.83 -3.26 4.21
CA PRO A 61 -4.18 -2.95 3.80
C PRO A 61 -4.86 -1.99 4.78
N GLY A 62 -5.73 -1.12 4.29
CA GLY A 62 -6.51 -0.24 5.15
C GLY A 62 -7.43 -1.06 6.06
N TYR A 63 -7.36 -0.84 7.39
CA TYR A 63 -8.22 -1.54 8.34
C TYR A 63 -9.70 -1.24 8.07
N HIS A 64 -10.51 -2.29 7.84
CA HIS A 64 -11.92 -2.19 7.51
C HIS A 64 -12.70 -3.42 8.01
N LYS A 65 -14.03 -3.35 8.00
CA LYS A 65 -14.86 -4.52 8.33
C LYS A 65 -14.89 -5.49 7.13
N ALA A 66 -14.41 -6.70 7.33
CA ALA A 66 -14.42 -7.77 6.32
C ALA A 66 -15.85 -8.18 5.93
N ARG A 67 -16.05 -8.52 4.65
CA ARG A 67 -17.32 -9.01 4.09
C ARG A 67 -17.13 -10.16 3.10
N THR A 68 -15.89 -10.50 2.75
CA THR A 68 -15.52 -11.55 1.80
C THR A 68 -14.26 -12.24 2.30
N LYS A 69 -13.90 -13.40 1.78
CA LYS A 69 -12.65 -14.09 2.12
C LYS A 69 -11.41 -13.23 1.85
N LEU A 70 -11.41 -12.48 0.74
CA LEU A 70 -10.37 -11.50 0.49
C LEU A 70 -10.34 -10.41 1.58
N GLY A 71 -11.50 -9.96 2.05
CA GLY A 71 -11.59 -9.00 3.15
C GLY A 71 -11.07 -9.55 4.47
N ASP A 72 -11.35 -10.82 4.78
CA ASP A 72 -10.83 -11.51 5.97
C ASP A 72 -9.30 -11.60 5.91
N TYR A 73 -8.73 -11.98 4.75
CA TYR A 73 -7.30 -11.97 4.50
C TYR A 73 -6.68 -10.60 4.80
N MET A 74 -7.23 -9.51 4.22
CA MET A 74 -6.71 -8.15 4.43
C MET A 74 -6.73 -7.73 5.91
N VAL A 75 -7.78 -8.07 6.67
CA VAL A 75 -7.87 -7.74 8.10
C VAL A 75 -6.85 -8.54 8.92
N ASN A 76 -6.63 -9.80 8.59
CA ASN A 76 -5.62 -10.63 9.26
C ASN A 76 -4.21 -10.10 8.96
N THR A 77 -3.91 -9.76 7.71
CA THR A 77 -2.64 -9.13 7.32
C THR A 77 -2.30 -7.91 8.18
N VAL A 78 -3.29 -7.01 8.43
CA VAL A 78 -3.08 -5.86 9.34
C VAL A 78 -2.78 -6.31 10.76
N ARG A 79 -3.51 -7.30 11.27
CA ARG A 79 -3.35 -7.79 12.66
C ARG A 79 -1.97 -8.40 12.89
N GLU A 80 -1.49 -9.19 11.96
CA GLU A 80 -0.19 -9.84 12.02
C GLU A 80 0.96 -8.84 11.85
N SER A 81 0.82 -7.90 10.93
CA SER A 81 1.83 -6.87 10.69
C SER A 81 2.08 -5.93 11.88
N ILE A 82 1.18 -5.87 12.87
CA ILE A 82 1.37 -5.04 14.08
C ILE A 82 1.98 -5.87 15.24
N ALA A 83 1.97 -7.20 15.13
CA ALA A 83 2.27 -8.06 16.29
C ALA A 83 3.77 -8.23 16.59
N ASP A 84 4.63 -8.09 15.58
CA ASP A 84 6.06 -8.41 15.69
C ASP A 84 6.92 -7.36 14.95
N VAL A 85 6.86 -6.12 15.45
CA VAL A 85 7.58 -4.97 14.88
C VAL A 85 8.14 -4.08 15.99
N ASP A 86 9.16 -3.29 15.66
CA ASP A 86 9.81 -2.39 16.62
C ASP A 86 8.94 -1.18 16.96
N ALA A 87 8.14 -0.68 16.00
CA ALA A 87 7.17 0.39 16.19
C ALA A 87 6.05 0.36 15.14
N THR A 88 4.97 1.09 15.41
CA THR A 88 3.87 1.29 14.45
C THR A 88 3.66 2.78 14.20
N ILE A 89 3.57 3.19 12.94
CA ILE A 89 3.07 4.49 12.51
C ILE A 89 1.57 4.36 12.26
N LEU A 90 0.74 4.97 13.10
CA LEU A 90 -0.69 5.10 12.82
C LEU A 90 -0.92 6.38 12.00
N VAL A 91 -1.32 6.21 10.74
CA VAL A 91 -1.60 7.33 9.83
C VAL A 91 -3.08 7.69 9.91
N VAL A 92 -3.36 8.96 10.16
CA VAL A 92 -4.73 9.51 10.24
C VAL A 92 -4.88 10.75 9.37
N GLU A 93 -6.11 11.11 9.05
CA GLU A 93 -6.42 12.40 8.41
C GLU A 93 -6.53 13.51 9.46
N PRO A 94 -6.38 14.80 9.08
CA PRO A 94 -6.42 15.93 10.02
C PRO A 94 -7.88 16.27 10.41
N ILE A 95 -8.54 15.32 11.08
CA ILE A 95 -9.92 15.42 11.56
C ILE A 95 -9.89 15.39 13.10
N ALA A 96 -10.46 16.40 13.76
CA ALA A 96 -10.47 16.54 15.20
C ALA A 96 -11.47 15.58 15.90
N SER A 97 -11.39 14.30 15.55
CA SER A 97 -12.15 13.22 16.19
C SER A 97 -11.47 11.89 15.95
N VAL A 98 -11.46 11.01 16.96
CA VAL A 98 -11.03 9.61 16.82
C VAL A 98 -12.21 8.83 16.27
N GLY A 99 -12.05 8.24 15.09
CA GLY A 99 -13.10 7.41 14.48
C GLY A 99 -13.08 5.97 15.02
N THR A 100 -14.17 5.24 14.88
CA THR A 100 -14.29 3.87 15.40
C THR A 100 -13.20 2.91 14.91
N GLN A 101 -12.70 3.10 13.69
CA GLN A 101 -11.62 2.26 13.14
C GLN A 101 -10.27 2.61 13.77
N GLU A 102 -10.02 3.88 14.02
CA GLU A 102 -8.84 4.34 14.77
C GLU A 102 -8.89 3.88 16.22
N GLU A 103 -10.06 3.95 16.89
CA GLU A 103 -10.23 3.45 18.26
C GLU A 103 -9.82 1.97 18.38
N VAL A 104 -10.29 1.11 17.45
CA VAL A 104 -9.93 -0.30 17.42
C VAL A 104 -8.42 -0.51 17.25
N LEU A 105 -7.77 0.26 16.38
CA LEU A 105 -6.32 0.17 16.17
C LEU A 105 -5.55 0.67 17.41
N ILE A 106 -5.96 1.78 18.00
CA ILE A 106 -5.36 2.36 19.22
C ILE A 106 -5.44 1.36 20.36
N GLU A 107 -6.61 0.79 20.63
CA GLU A 107 -6.78 -0.21 21.70
C GLU A 107 -5.93 -1.46 21.47
N LYS A 108 -5.77 -1.89 20.21
CA LYS A 108 -4.88 -3.01 19.89
C LYS A 108 -3.41 -2.65 20.18
N LEU A 109 -2.92 -1.47 19.77
CA LEU A 109 -1.55 -1.03 20.03
C LEU A 109 -1.25 -0.96 21.52
N LYS A 110 -2.19 -0.43 22.33
CA LYS A 110 -2.08 -0.42 23.79
C LYS A 110 -2.02 -1.83 24.38
N ALA A 111 -2.87 -2.75 23.90
CA ALA A 111 -2.96 -4.12 24.41
C ALA A 111 -1.66 -4.90 24.20
N ILE A 112 -0.98 -4.73 23.07
CA ILE A 112 0.29 -5.38 22.76
C ILE A 112 1.51 -4.58 23.24
N ARG A 113 1.30 -3.37 23.75
CA ARG A 113 2.37 -2.44 24.19
C ARG A 113 3.38 -2.13 23.07
N CYS A 114 2.90 -2.06 21.82
CA CYS A 114 3.73 -1.68 20.70
C CYS A 114 4.01 -0.18 20.75
N PRO A 115 5.27 0.26 20.66
CA PRO A 115 5.59 1.66 20.48
C PRO A 115 4.85 2.25 19.29
N ALA A 116 4.25 3.43 19.44
CA ALA A 116 3.38 3.98 18.43
C ALA A 116 3.64 5.47 18.17
N ILE A 117 3.79 5.82 16.91
CA ILE A 117 3.87 7.19 16.40
C ILE A 117 2.58 7.50 15.68
N LEU A 118 1.94 8.63 16.00
CA LEU A 118 0.82 9.14 15.22
C LEU A 118 1.34 10.04 14.10
N ALA A 119 1.06 9.72 12.85
CA ALA A 119 1.28 10.58 11.70
C ALA A 119 -0.05 11.21 11.26
N ILE A 120 -0.24 12.51 11.54
CA ILE A 120 -1.40 13.27 11.04
C ILE A 120 -1.07 13.71 9.62
N ASN A 121 -1.59 12.98 8.63
CA ASN A 121 -1.28 13.21 7.21
C ASN A 121 -2.22 14.20 6.56
N LYS A 122 -1.84 14.68 5.36
CA LYS A 122 -2.60 15.65 4.53
C LYS A 122 -2.71 17.04 5.18
N ILE A 123 -1.69 17.47 5.92
CA ILE A 123 -1.68 18.81 6.53
C ILE A 123 -1.73 19.93 5.47
N ASP A 124 -1.36 19.64 4.23
CA ASP A 124 -1.51 20.52 3.07
C ASP A 124 -2.98 20.85 2.73
N THR A 125 -3.94 20.22 3.38
CA THR A 125 -5.39 20.39 3.12
C THR A 125 -6.11 21.17 4.23
N VAL A 126 -5.43 21.55 5.33
CA VAL A 126 -6.04 22.21 6.49
C VAL A 126 -5.19 23.36 6.98
N GLU A 127 -5.83 24.29 7.71
CA GLU A 127 -5.15 25.40 8.38
C GLU A 127 -4.48 24.96 9.70
N LYS A 128 -3.47 25.71 10.15
CA LYS A 128 -2.67 25.38 11.35
C LYS A 128 -3.50 25.29 12.62
N ASP A 129 -4.48 26.17 12.80
CA ASP A 129 -5.31 26.18 14.01
C ASP A 129 -6.13 24.89 14.13
N LYS A 130 -6.65 24.40 13.00
CA LYS A 130 -7.37 23.14 12.95
C LYS A 130 -6.48 21.93 13.25
N LEU A 131 -5.21 22.01 12.87
CA LEU A 131 -4.22 20.97 13.16
C LEU A 131 -3.95 20.86 14.67
N LEU A 132 -3.91 21.97 15.40
CA LEU A 132 -3.74 21.98 16.86
C LEU A 132 -4.90 21.28 17.57
N GLU A 133 -6.13 21.45 17.10
CA GLU A 133 -7.31 20.74 17.62
C GLU A 133 -7.17 19.22 17.43
N VAL A 134 -6.67 18.79 16.26
CA VAL A 134 -6.44 17.36 15.97
C VAL A 134 -5.39 16.78 16.90
N ILE A 135 -4.27 17.48 17.08
CA ILE A 135 -3.19 17.07 17.98
C ILE A 135 -3.72 16.91 19.41
N ASP A 136 -4.50 17.87 19.91
CA ASP A 136 -5.08 17.82 21.25
C ASP A 136 -6.01 16.60 21.44
N VAL A 137 -6.89 16.32 20.47
CA VAL A 137 -7.79 15.17 20.51
C VAL A 137 -7.02 13.85 20.59
N TYR A 138 -5.99 13.65 19.77
CA TYR A 138 -5.23 12.41 19.78
C TYR A 138 -4.26 12.30 20.94
N SER A 139 -3.71 13.40 21.46
CA SER A 139 -2.83 13.41 22.64
C SER A 139 -3.55 12.90 23.90
N ARG A 140 -4.84 13.22 24.03
CA ARG A 140 -5.68 12.75 25.16
C ARG A 140 -5.89 11.24 25.16
N THR A 141 -5.63 10.54 24.08
CA THR A 141 -5.71 9.06 24.05
C THR A 141 -4.60 8.40 24.86
N GLY A 142 -3.47 9.09 25.06
CA GLY A 142 -2.29 8.57 25.76
C GLY A 142 -1.69 7.31 25.12
N ALA A 143 -1.87 7.16 23.80
CA ALA A 143 -1.49 5.94 23.07
C ALA A 143 -0.21 6.10 22.26
N PHE A 144 0.32 7.31 22.10
CA PHE A 144 1.40 7.62 21.18
C PHE A 144 2.61 8.21 21.89
N ASP A 145 3.79 7.73 21.51
CA ASP A 145 5.08 8.25 21.99
C ASP A 145 5.39 9.59 21.34
N ALA A 146 4.95 9.79 20.10
CA ALA A 146 5.06 11.03 19.36
C ALA A 146 3.85 11.26 18.44
N ILE A 147 3.53 12.55 18.19
CA ILE A 147 2.50 12.99 17.23
C ILE A 147 3.16 13.91 16.23
N ILE A 148 3.21 13.52 14.98
CA ILE A 148 3.94 14.22 13.92
C ILE A 148 2.98 14.56 12.78
N PRO A 149 2.73 15.85 12.54
CA PRO A 149 1.99 16.31 11.37
C PRO A 149 2.84 16.16 10.11
N ILE A 150 2.26 15.55 9.05
CA ILE A 150 2.95 15.32 7.79
C ILE A 150 2.08 15.62 6.57
N SER A 151 2.70 15.85 5.44
CA SER A 151 2.10 15.68 4.13
C SER A 151 2.90 14.67 3.32
N ALA A 152 2.43 13.45 3.23
CA ALA A 152 3.06 12.40 2.41
C ALA A 152 3.11 12.77 0.91
N LYS A 153 2.32 13.76 0.49
CA LYS A 153 2.29 14.26 -0.89
C LYS A 153 3.41 15.25 -1.17
N THR A 154 3.71 16.15 -0.23
CA THR A 154 4.71 17.21 -0.40
C THR A 154 6.03 16.88 0.27
N GLY A 155 6.04 15.94 1.22
CA GLY A 155 7.19 15.56 2.02
C GLY A 155 7.32 16.37 3.33
N ASP A 156 6.43 17.32 3.57
CA ASP A 156 6.46 18.14 4.78
C ASP A 156 6.29 17.27 6.03
N GLY A 157 7.16 17.42 7.04
CA GLY A 157 7.17 16.64 8.27
C GLY A 157 7.66 15.18 8.14
N VAL A 158 8.06 14.71 6.96
CA VAL A 158 8.46 13.30 6.77
C VAL A 158 9.85 13.02 7.30
N GLU A 159 10.79 13.97 7.22
CA GLU A 159 12.12 13.81 7.81
C GLU A 159 12.05 13.79 9.35
N GLU A 160 11.17 14.57 9.96
CA GLU A 160 10.87 14.53 11.39
C GLU A 160 10.29 13.17 11.81
N LEU A 161 9.40 12.61 10.98
CA LEU A 161 8.88 11.26 11.19
C LEU A 161 9.99 10.20 11.13
N LEU A 162 10.91 10.28 10.17
CA LEU A 162 12.05 9.38 10.07
C LEU A 162 13.00 9.50 11.26
N ALA A 163 13.28 10.72 11.73
CA ALA A 163 14.10 10.95 12.91
C ALA A 163 13.46 10.37 14.18
N GLU A 164 12.13 10.38 14.29
CA GLU A 164 11.43 9.70 15.37
C GLU A 164 11.54 8.18 15.25
N CYS A 165 11.37 7.64 14.03
CA CYS A 165 11.51 6.20 13.76
C CYS A 165 12.91 5.66 14.12
N GLU A 166 13.97 6.45 13.95
CA GLU A 166 15.35 6.04 14.28
C GLU A 166 15.52 5.64 15.75
N LYS A 167 14.73 6.19 16.66
CA LYS A 167 14.78 5.88 18.09
C LYS A 167 14.45 4.41 18.40
N TYR A 168 13.74 3.74 17.51
CA TYR A 168 13.33 2.34 17.65
C TYR A 168 14.27 1.38 16.92
N ALA A 169 15.32 1.89 16.25
CA ALA A 169 16.26 1.06 15.54
C ALA A 169 17.19 0.33 16.53
N VAL A 170 17.30 -0.98 16.37
CA VAL A 170 18.15 -1.86 17.18
C VAL A 170 19.45 -2.20 16.45
N GLU A 171 20.53 -2.39 17.19
CA GLU A 171 21.81 -2.84 16.62
C GLU A 171 21.67 -4.25 16.04
N GLY A 172 22.10 -4.42 14.79
CA GLY A 172 22.03 -5.68 14.08
C GLY A 172 22.45 -5.52 12.61
N PRO A 173 22.60 -6.64 11.88
CA PRO A 173 22.87 -6.58 10.44
C PRO A 173 21.65 -6.02 9.69
N PHE A 174 21.90 -5.49 8.49
CA PHE A 174 20.81 -5.18 7.57
C PHE A 174 20.02 -6.44 7.19
N LEU A 175 18.70 -6.33 7.12
CA LEU A 175 17.81 -7.43 6.77
C LEU A 175 17.74 -7.65 5.25
N PHE A 176 18.00 -6.60 4.49
CA PHE A 176 17.99 -6.61 3.03
C PHE A 176 19.29 -5.99 2.49
N PRO A 177 19.73 -6.34 1.26
CA PRO A 177 20.77 -5.60 0.56
C PRO A 177 20.48 -4.10 0.51
N ASP A 178 21.50 -3.28 0.49
CA ASP A 178 21.39 -1.81 0.57
C ASP A 178 20.80 -1.14 -0.68
N ASP A 179 20.82 -1.84 -1.82
CA ASP A 179 20.28 -1.45 -3.11
C ASP A 179 18.80 -1.91 -3.32
N VAL A 180 18.23 -2.68 -2.38
CA VAL A 180 16.84 -3.17 -2.48
C VAL A 180 15.88 -2.17 -1.87
N THR A 181 14.83 -1.80 -2.61
CA THR A 181 13.78 -0.86 -2.20
C THR A 181 12.47 -1.53 -1.77
N THR A 182 12.25 -2.79 -2.16
CA THR A 182 11.04 -3.56 -1.80
C THR A 182 11.29 -5.06 -1.84
N ASP A 183 10.50 -5.82 -1.06
CA ASP A 183 10.48 -7.28 -1.08
C ASP A 183 9.59 -7.85 -2.19
N GLN A 184 8.89 -6.98 -2.93
CA GLN A 184 7.92 -7.43 -3.93
C GLN A 184 8.61 -7.86 -5.23
N PRO A 185 8.31 -9.06 -5.76
CA PRO A 185 8.75 -9.43 -7.10
C PRO A 185 8.24 -8.43 -8.15
N GLU A 186 9.04 -8.10 -9.14
CA GLU A 186 8.67 -7.19 -10.24
C GLU A 186 7.31 -7.55 -10.88
N ARG A 187 7.05 -8.83 -11.07
CA ARG A 187 5.75 -9.32 -11.57
C ARG A 187 4.57 -8.85 -10.71
N GLN A 188 4.74 -8.85 -9.39
CA GLN A 188 3.70 -8.42 -8.48
C GLN A 188 3.47 -6.92 -8.59
N VAL A 189 4.55 -6.14 -8.66
CA VAL A 189 4.47 -4.68 -8.85
C VAL A 189 3.78 -4.35 -10.18
N MET A 190 4.10 -5.08 -11.27
CA MET A 190 3.43 -4.90 -12.57
C MET A 190 1.92 -5.21 -12.50
N ALA A 191 1.54 -6.29 -11.82
CA ALA A 191 0.13 -6.63 -11.62
C ALA A 191 -0.61 -5.53 -10.86
N GLU A 192 0.00 -5.00 -9.81
CA GLU A 192 -0.56 -3.91 -9.01
C GLU A 192 -0.64 -2.59 -9.80
N ILE A 193 0.35 -2.23 -10.62
CA ILE A 193 0.29 -1.06 -11.52
C ILE A 193 -0.92 -1.17 -12.47
N ILE A 194 -1.16 -2.35 -13.06
CA ILE A 194 -2.34 -2.56 -13.91
C ILE A 194 -3.62 -2.44 -13.08
N ARG A 195 -3.66 -2.99 -11.87
CA ARG A 195 -4.82 -2.90 -10.96
C ARG A 195 -5.10 -1.47 -10.53
N GLU A 196 -4.09 -0.64 -10.34
CA GLU A 196 -4.26 0.80 -10.07
C GLU A 196 -5.05 1.49 -11.20
N LYS A 197 -4.73 1.18 -12.48
CA LYS A 197 -5.44 1.79 -13.60
C LYS A 197 -6.88 1.33 -13.70
N LEU A 198 -7.15 0.08 -13.31
CA LEU A 198 -8.54 -0.39 -13.14
C LEU A 198 -9.27 0.41 -12.05
N LEU A 199 -8.62 0.67 -10.90
CA LEU A 199 -9.19 1.51 -9.84
C LEU A 199 -9.45 2.94 -10.32
N TRP A 200 -8.61 3.52 -11.15
CA TRP A 200 -8.78 4.89 -11.65
C TRP A 200 -9.85 5.01 -12.73
N CYS A 201 -9.93 4.03 -13.63
CA CYS A 201 -10.77 4.11 -14.83
C CYS A 201 -12.17 3.52 -14.66
N LEU A 202 -12.40 2.69 -13.63
CA LEU A 202 -13.67 2.01 -13.40
C LEU A 202 -14.32 2.51 -12.11
N ASP A 203 -15.65 2.43 -12.03
CA ASP A 203 -16.43 2.93 -10.91
C ASP A 203 -17.23 1.86 -10.18
N LYS A 204 -17.84 2.24 -9.07
CA LYS A 204 -18.67 1.40 -8.20
C LYS A 204 -17.91 0.16 -7.71
N GLU A 205 -18.55 -1.01 -7.72
CA GLU A 205 -17.99 -2.27 -7.25
C GLU A 205 -17.07 -2.99 -8.27
N ILE A 206 -17.03 -2.52 -9.53
CA ILE A 206 -16.31 -3.22 -10.60
C ILE A 206 -14.81 -3.34 -10.29
N PRO A 207 -14.07 -2.26 -9.95
CA PRO A 207 -12.64 -2.37 -9.69
C PRO A 207 -12.32 -3.19 -8.43
N HIS A 208 -13.22 -3.22 -7.45
CA HIS A 208 -13.04 -4.02 -6.22
C HIS A 208 -13.15 -5.52 -6.49
N GLY A 209 -13.92 -5.93 -7.51
CA GLY A 209 -14.06 -7.31 -7.97
C GLY A 209 -13.03 -7.74 -9.02
N THR A 210 -11.94 -6.98 -9.21
CA THR A 210 -10.89 -7.35 -10.16
C THR A 210 -9.66 -7.91 -9.48
N ALA A 211 -8.99 -8.87 -10.14
CA ALA A 211 -7.64 -9.32 -9.85
C ALA A 211 -6.80 -9.29 -11.14
N VAL A 212 -5.50 -9.16 -11.03
CA VAL A 212 -4.57 -9.15 -12.17
C VAL A 212 -3.51 -10.20 -11.94
N GLU A 213 -3.29 -11.02 -12.94
CA GLU A 213 -2.25 -12.06 -12.95
C GLU A 213 -1.30 -11.80 -14.13
N ILE A 214 -0.01 -11.76 -13.88
CA ILE A 214 0.99 -11.73 -14.94
C ILE A 214 1.26 -13.15 -15.40
N THR A 215 0.80 -13.48 -16.60
CA THR A 215 0.91 -14.83 -17.17
C THR A 215 2.20 -15.03 -17.98
N LYS A 216 2.81 -13.93 -18.45
CA LYS A 216 4.13 -13.93 -19.10
C LYS A 216 4.93 -12.73 -18.64
N PHE A 217 6.20 -12.94 -18.36
CA PHE A 217 7.18 -11.88 -18.07
C PHE A 217 8.52 -12.35 -18.63
N THR A 218 8.98 -11.77 -19.72
CA THR A 218 10.18 -12.21 -20.44
C THR A 218 10.92 -11.00 -20.99
N GLU A 219 12.19 -10.90 -20.68
CA GLU A 219 13.08 -9.93 -21.27
C GLU A 219 13.59 -10.46 -22.63
N ARG A 220 13.53 -9.60 -23.65
CA ARG A 220 14.08 -9.88 -24.98
C ARG A 220 15.55 -9.51 -25.02
N ASP A 221 16.30 -10.05 -25.99
CA ASP A 221 17.73 -9.75 -26.21
C ASP A 221 18.02 -8.24 -26.40
N ASN A 222 17.03 -7.47 -26.83
CA ASN A 222 17.12 -6.03 -27.02
C ASN A 222 16.71 -5.20 -25.79
N GLY A 223 16.52 -5.83 -24.63
CA GLY A 223 16.14 -5.21 -23.36
C GLY A 223 14.67 -4.81 -23.25
N ILE A 224 13.82 -5.11 -24.23
CA ILE A 224 12.37 -4.90 -24.14
C ILE A 224 11.76 -6.01 -23.29
N ILE A 225 10.84 -5.66 -22.38
CA ILE A 225 10.15 -6.63 -21.54
C ILE A 225 8.75 -6.92 -22.09
N ASP A 226 8.48 -8.21 -22.38
CA ASP A 226 7.15 -8.71 -22.73
C ASP A 226 6.36 -9.06 -21.49
N ILE A 227 5.19 -8.44 -21.34
CA ILE A 227 4.26 -8.70 -20.24
C ILE A 227 2.90 -9.08 -20.81
N ASP A 228 2.44 -10.29 -20.51
CA ASP A 228 1.06 -10.69 -20.71
C ASP A 228 0.32 -10.71 -19.38
N ALA A 229 -0.78 -9.97 -19.27
CA ALA A 229 -1.57 -9.86 -18.07
C ALA A 229 -3.02 -10.30 -18.30
N THR A 230 -3.55 -11.12 -17.40
CA THR A 230 -4.97 -11.45 -17.36
C THR A 230 -5.66 -10.69 -16.24
N ILE A 231 -6.65 -9.90 -16.60
CA ILE A 231 -7.55 -9.19 -15.70
C ILE A 231 -8.76 -10.08 -15.46
N TYR A 232 -8.95 -10.51 -14.22
CA TYR A 232 -10.13 -11.27 -13.81
C TYR A 232 -11.20 -10.33 -13.26
N CYS A 233 -12.47 -10.62 -13.53
CA CYS A 233 -13.63 -9.94 -12.97
C CYS A 233 -14.73 -10.96 -12.63
N GLU A 234 -15.67 -10.59 -11.76
CA GLU A 234 -16.65 -11.54 -11.22
C GLU A 234 -17.84 -11.82 -12.16
N LYS A 235 -18.18 -10.90 -13.08
CA LYS A 235 -19.41 -11.00 -13.91
C LYS A 235 -19.13 -10.69 -15.38
N ALA A 236 -19.89 -11.30 -16.27
CA ALA A 236 -19.83 -10.99 -17.70
C ALA A 236 -20.13 -9.52 -18.03
N SER A 237 -21.06 -8.89 -17.29
CA SER A 237 -21.34 -7.46 -17.40
C SER A 237 -20.13 -6.59 -17.02
N HIS A 238 -19.37 -6.98 -16.00
CA HIS A 238 -18.13 -6.30 -15.62
C HIS A 238 -17.08 -6.41 -16.73
N LYS A 239 -16.93 -7.60 -17.34
CA LYS A 239 -16.03 -7.79 -18.49
C LYS A 239 -16.34 -6.85 -19.63
N GLY A 240 -17.61 -6.68 -19.98
CA GLY A 240 -18.03 -5.74 -21.02
C GLY A 240 -17.64 -4.29 -20.71
N ILE A 241 -17.77 -3.86 -19.45
CA ILE A 241 -17.40 -2.50 -19.00
C ILE A 241 -15.88 -2.32 -19.02
N ILE A 242 -15.11 -3.30 -18.57
CA ILE A 242 -13.63 -3.26 -18.55
C ILE A 242 -13.09 -3.18 -19.99
N ILE A 243 -13.68 -3.91 -20.94
CA ILE A 243 -13.29 -3.84 -22.36
C ILE A 243 -13.72 -2.51 -22.96
N GLY A 244 -14.96 -2.08 -22.68
CA GLY A 244 -15.56 -0.89 -23.24
C GLY A 244 -15.95 -1.02 -24.71
N LYS A 245 -16.57 0.04 -25.27
CA LYS A 245 -16.97 0.08 -26.68
C LYS A 245 -15.74 -0.09 -27.58
N GLN A 246 -15.75 -1.10 -28.44
CA GLN A 246 -14.63 -1.43 -29.35
C GLN A 246 -13.26 -1.56 -28.65
N GLY A 247 -13.23 -1.95 -27.38
CA GLY A 247 -11.98 -2.10 -26.63
C GLY A 247 -11.37 -0.80 -26.10
N ALA A 248 -12.06 0.33 -26.19
CA ALA A 248 -11.51 1.65 -25.86
C ALA A 248 -11.09 1.79 -24.38
N MET A 249 -11.87 1.22 -23.45
CA MET A 249 -11.55 1.31 -22.04
C MET A 249 -10.33 0.45 -21.69
N LEU A 250 -10.28 -0.78 -22.18
CA LEU A 250 -9.13 -1.66 -21.98
C LEU A 250 -7.85 -1.08 -22.59
N LYS A 251 -7.94 -0.49 -23.79
CA LYS A 251 -6.81 0.20 -24.43
C LYS A 251 -6.31 1.37 -23.58
N LYS A 252 -7.22 2.18 -23.01
CA LYS A 252 -6.87 3.29 -22.11
C LYS A 252 -6.13 2.77 -20.88
N ILE A 253 -6.68 1.76 -20.18
CA ILE A 253 -6.10 1.13 -18.99
C ILE A 253 -4.70 0.60 -19.31
N SER A 254 -4.55 -0.18 -20.37
CA SER A 254 -3.28 -0.80 -20.76
C SER A 254 -2.22 0.24 -21.15
N SER A 255 -2.61 1.32 -21.84
CA SER A 255 -1.68 2.39 -22.23
C SER A 255 -1.14 3.14 -21.01
N MET A 256 -2.01 3.45 -20.03
CA MET A 256 -1.61 4.09 -18.78
C MET A 256 -0.73 3.15 -17.94
N ALA A 257 -1.11 1.87 -17.84
CA ALA A 257 -0.34 0.86 -17.11
C ALA A 257 1.04 0.67 -17.73
N ARG A 258 1.13 0.54 -19.06
CA ARG A 258 2.40 0.40 -19.78
C ARG A 258 3.37 1.54 -19.48
N ALA A 259 2.90 2.80 -19.51
CA ALA A 259 3.74 3.95 -19.22
C ALA A 259 4.34 3.91 -17.80
N ASP A 260 3.56 3.48 -16.80
CA ASP A 260 4.05 3.35 -15.43
C ASP A 260 4.96 2.11 -15.27
N CYS A 261 4.67 1.00 -15.96
CA CYS A 261 5.56 -0.16 -16.01
C CYS A 261 6.92 0.19 -16.63
N GLU A 262 6.94 0.93 -17.76
CA GLU A 262 8.17 1.41 -18.38
C GLU A 262 8.99 2.31 -17.44
N LYS A 263 8.30 3.17 -16.68
CA LYS A 263 8.96 4.04 -15.69
C LYS A 263 9.58 3.24 -14.55
N PHE A 264 8.89 2.23 -14.04
CA PHE A 264 9.38 1.38 -12.96
C PHE A 264 10.54 0.50 -13.41
N MET A 265 10.43 -0.13 -14.59
CA MET A 265 11.47 -1.02 -15.12
C MET A 265 12.67 -0.28 -15.75
N GLY A 266 12.57 1.03 -15.96
CA GLY A 266 13.62 1.80 -16.64
C GLY A 266 13.82 1.44 -18.13
N THR A 267 12.94 0.60 -18.70
CA THR A 267 13.06 0.12 -20.08
C THR A 267 11.70 0.04 -20.78
N LYS A 268 11.70 -0.23 -22.08
CA LYS A 268 10.48 -0.39 -22.89
C LYS A 268 9.72 -1.66 -22.51
N VAL A 269 8.38 -1.55 -22.45
CA VAL A 269 7.48 -2.65 -22.12
C VAL A 269 6.49 -2.87 -23.26
N TYR A 270 6.36 -4.13 -23.69
CA TYR A 270 5.28 -4.59 -24.55
C TYR A 270 4.21 -5.28 -23.68
N LEU A 271 3.10 -4.55 -23.42
CA LEU A 271 2.03 -5.02 -22.55
C LEU A 271 0.84 -5.53 -23.34
N THR A 272 0.49 -6.80 -23.16
CA THR A 272 -0.76 -7.41 -23.66
C THR A 272 -1.69 -7.70 -22.50
N THR A 273 -2.98 -7.33 -22.63
CA THR A 273 -3.96 -7.53 -21.56
C THR A 273 -5.17 -8.32 -22.05
N TRP A 274 -5.62 -9.25 -21.22
CA TRP A 274 -6.80 -10.09 -21.45
C TRP A 274 -7.80 -9.91 -20.32
N VAL A 275 -9.12 -10.06 -20.60
CA VAL A 275 -10.15 -9.99 -19.57
C VAL A 275 -10.90 -11.31 -19.53
N LYS A 276 -10.92 -11.96 -18.36
CA LYS A 276 -11.61 -13.21 -18.09
C LYS A 276 -12.62 -13.07 -16.95
N VAL A 277 -13.72 -13.82 -17.01
CA VAL A 277 -14.68 -13.91 -15.92
C VAL A 277 -14.29 -15.05 -14.98
N LYS A 278 -14.26 -14.77 -13.68
CA LYS A 278 -14.06 -15.74 -12.62
C LYS A 278 -15.05 -15.44 -11.50
N GLU A 279 -16.18 -16.10 -11.53
CA GLU A 279 -17.30 -15.82 -10.60
C GLU A 279 -16.90 -16.08 -9.16
N ASN A 280 -17.34 -15.20 -8.26
CA ASN A 280 -17.19 -15.31 -6.81
C ASN A 280 -15.73 -15.56 -6.34
N TRP A 281 -14.73 -15.13 -7.09
CA TRP A 281 -13.33 -15.40 -6.75
C TRP A 281 -12.92 -14.84 -5.39
N ARG A 282 -13.53 -13.72 -4.95
CA ARG A 282 -13.25 -13.09 -3.64
C ARG A 282 -13.72 -13.92 -2.45
N ASP A 283 -14.61 -14.88 -2.65
CA ASP A 283 -15.18 -15.76 -1.64
C ASP A 283 -14.60 -17.19 -1.69
N SER A 284 -13.60 -17.42 -2.54
CA SER A 284 -12.89 -18.70 -2.70
C SER A 284 -11.47 -18.59 -2.15
N ASP A 285 -11.16 -19.29 -1.06
CA ASP A 285 -9.80 -19.33 -0.47
C ASP A 285 -8.77 -19.79 -1.51
N PHE A 286 -9.12 -20.77 -2.35
CA PHE A 286 -8.25 -21.27 -3.42
C PHE A 286 -7.92 -20.18 -4.45
N LEU A 287 -8.91 -19.42 -4.91
CA LEU A 287 -8.70 -18.37 -5.92
C LEU A 287 -8.01 -17.13 -5.31
N VAL A 288 -8.33 -16.80 -4.08
CA VAL A 288 -7.66 -15.72 -3.34
C VAL A 288 -6.16 -16.02 -3.25
N ARG A 289 -5.78 -17.24 -2.85
CA ARG A 289 -4.37 -17.67 -2.82
C ARG A 289 -3.72 -17.68 -4.21
N ASN A 290 -4.40 -18.22 -5.23
CA ASN A 290 -3.87 -18.27 -6.59
C ASN A 290 -3.60 -16.89 -7.21
N PHE A 291 -4.33 -15.86 -6.78
CA PHE A 291 -4.09 -14.48 -7.21
C PHE A 291 -3.03 -13.75 -6.37
N GLY A 292 -2.28 -14.49 -5.54
CA GLY A 292 -1.18 -13.93 -4.74
C GLY A 292 -1.64 -13.24 -3.45
N TYR A 293 -2.86 -13.50 -2.99
CA TYR A 293 -3.38 -13.06 -1.69
C TYR A 293 -3.27 -14.21 -0.70
N SER A 294 -2.06 -14.54 -0.29
CA SER A 294 -1.75 -15.59 0.70
C SER A 294 -0.67 -15.09 1.65
N GLU A 295 -0.69 -15.66 2.85
CA GLU A 295 0.40 -15.57 3.81
C GLU A 295 1.63 -16.34 3.31
#